data_fad1fb4d2d5e35d71e25ce77e32d5b52
#
_entry.id   fad1fb4d2d5e35d71e25ce77e32d5b52
#
_cell.length_a   1.000
_cell.length_b   1.000
_cell.length_c   1.000
_cell.angle_alpha   90.00
_cell.angle_beta   90.00
_cell.angle_gamma   90.00
#
_symmetry.space_group_name_H-M   'P 1'
#
loop_
_entity.id
_entity.type
_entity.pdbx_description
1 polymer ?
#
loop_
_entity_poly.entity_id
_entity_poly.type
_entity_poly.pdbx_seq_one_letter_code
_entity_poly.pdbx_strand_id
1 'polypeptide(L)'
;MKFSNANSFKAKVKNIAREKGIPAQQVQQNFLIEQVLKLISESRYKDSFIVKGGFLIGQMIGLDKRTTMDLDVTLKGQPLNEGTIQSIFKEIVNQPSEGFQFEIDKLEPIRQDDEYGGFSLKLNATFDTLREVVFIDKIGRASCRERV
;
A
#
# COMPACT_ATOMS: atom_id res chain seq x y z
N MET A 1 -8.89 -12.66 -2.53
CA MET A 1 -8.25 -13.81 -3.19
C MET A 1 -7.52 -14.65 -2.16
N LYS A 2 -7.89 -15.90 -2.05
CA LYS A 2 -7.21 -16.82 -1.12
C LYS A 2 -6.38 -17.82 -1.90
N PHE A 3 -5.24 -18.17 -1.35
CA PHE A 3 -4.33 -19.12 -1.98
C PHE A 3 -3.54 -19.82 -0.87
N SER A 4 -3.20 -21.07 -1.11
CA SER A 4 -2.57 -21.91 -0.09
C SER A 4 -1.04 -21.93 -0.17
N ASN A 5 -0.47 -21.64 -1.32
CA ASN A 5 0.99 -21.64 -1.50
C ASN A 5 1.39 -20.77 -2.69
N ALA A 6 2.69 -20.65 -2.92
CA ALA A 6 3.24 -19.81 -3.97
C ALA A 6 2.72 -20.21 -5.36
N ASN A 7 2.65 -21.51 -5.65
CA ASN A 7 2.18 -21.98 -6.95
C ASN A 7 0.73 -21.63 -7.17
N SER A 8 -0.10 -21.78 -6.14
CA SER A 8 -1.52 -21.43 -6.19
C SER A 8 -1.69 -19.94 -6.46
N PHE A 9 -0.91 -19.10 -5.82
CA PHE A 9 -0.94 -17.65 -6.04
C PHE A 9 -0.57 -17.31 -7.48
N LYS A 10 0.54 -17.86 -7.96
CA LYS A 10 1.00 -17.60 -9.33
C LYS A 10 -0.02 -18.04 -10.37
N ALA A 11 -0.67 -19.17 -10.15
CA ALA A 11 -1.70 -19.67 -11.07
C ALA A 11 -2.90 -18.70 -11.11
N LYS A 12 -3.33 -18.20 -9.96
CA LYS A 12 -4.45 -17.25 -9.92
C LYS A 12 -4.09 -15.94 -10.58
N VAL A 13 -2.87 -15.44 -10.37
CA VAL A 13 -2.40 -14.23 -11.03
C VAL A 13 -2.43 -14.38 -12.54
N LYS A 14 -1.94 -15.51 -13.06
CA LYS A 14 -1.94 -15.77 -14.50
C LYS A 14 -3.35 -15.82 -15.06
N ASN A 15 -4.28 -16.46 -14.35
CA ASN A 15 -5.65 -16.55 -14.78
C ASN A 15 -6.33 -15.19 -14.86
N ILE A 16 -6.13 -14.36 -13.83
CA ILE A 16 -6.70 -13.01 -13.80
C ILE A 16 -6.09 -12.15 -14.90
N ALA A 17 -4.78 -12.25 -15.09
CA ALA A 17 -4.09 -11.51 -16.16
C ALA A 17 -4.67 -11.86 -17.53
N ARG A 18 -4.92 -13.14 -17.77
CA ARG A 18 -5.49 -13.61 -19.03
C ARG A 18 -6.92 -13.10 -19.21
N GLU A 19 -7.73 -13.18 -18.17
CA GLU A 19 -9.12 -12.71 -18.23
C GLU A 19 -9.24 -11.21 -18.48
N LYS A 20 -8.37 -10.44 -17.84
CA LYS A 20 -8.42 -8.98 -17.93
C LYS A 20 -7.56 -8.41 -19.06
N GLY A 21 -6.75 -9.23 -19.69
CA GLY A 21 -5.87 -8.77 -20.76
C GLY A 21 -4.78 -7.81 -20.30
N ILE A 22 -4.28 -7.99 -19.08
CA ILE A 22 -3.21 -7.14 -18.53
C ILE A 22 -2.02 -8.00 -18.11
N PRO A 23 -0.82 -7.42 -17.99
CA PRO A 23 0.36 -8.19 -17.59
C PRO A 23 0.21 -8.79 -16.19
N ALA A 24 0.75 -10.00 -16.03
CA ALA A 24 0.72 -10.70 -14.74
C ALA A 24 1.40 -9.86 -13.63
N GLN A 25 2.47 -9.17 -13.98
CA GLN A 25 3.18 -8.30 -13.04
C GLN A 25 2.24 -7.23 -12.47
N GLN A 26 1.40 -6.66 -13.30
CA GLN A 26 0.45 -5.63 -12.89
C GLN A 26 -0.62 -6.21 -11.97
N VAL A 27 -1.12 -7.40 -12.27
CA VAL A 27 -2.10 -8.08 -11.41
C VAL A 27 -1.49 -8.32 -10.03
N GLN A 28 -0.26 -8.80 -9.99
CA GLN A 28 0.44 -9.06 -8.75
C GLN A 28 0.64 -7.80 -7.92
N GLN A 29 1.10 -6.72 -8.55
CA GLN A 29 1.31 -5.45 -7.86
C GLN A 29 0.01 -4.87 -7.33
N ASN A 30 -1.05 -4.93 -8.11
CA ASN A 30 -2.36 -4.47 -7.66
C ASN A 30 -2.83 -5.25 -6.44
N PHE A 31 -2.62 -6.55 -6.45
CA PHE A 31 -2.99 -7.39 -5.32
C PHE A 31 -2.22 -7.00 -4.05
N LEU A 32 -0.92 -6.79 -4.18
CA LEU A 32 -0.09 -6.43 -3.04
C LEU A 32 -0.48 -5.06 -2.48
N ILE A 33 -0.78 -4.11 -3.35
CA ILE A 33 -1.25 -2.79 -2.93
C ILE A 33 -2.58 -2.91 -2.19
N GLU A 34 -3.49 -3.74 -2.67
CA GLU A 34 -4.75 -3.99 -2.00
C GLU A 34 -4.54 -4.57 -0.60
N GLN A 35 -3.59 -5.47 -0.46
CA GLN A 35 -3.29 -6.06 0.85
C GLN A 35 -2.76 -5.01 1.81
N VAL A 36 -1.90 -4.11 1.35
CA VAL A 36 -1.40 -3.02 2.17
C VAL A 36 -2.54 -2.10 2.60
N LEU A 37 -3.40 -1.72 1.65
CA LEU A 37 -4.55 -0.87 1.93
C LEU A 37 -5.51 -1.53 2.92
N LYS A 38 -5.67 -2.84 2.82
CA LYS A 38 -6.50 -3.59 3.75
C LYS A 38 -5.91 -3.53 5.16
N LEU A 39 -4.60 -3.70 5.29
CA LEU A 39 -3.94 -3.60 6.59
C LEU A 39 -4.12 -2.21 7.19
N ILE A 40 -3.99 -1.17 6.39
CA ILE A 40 -4.21 0.19 6.85
C ILE A 40 -5.65 0.37 7.31
N SER A 41 -6.61 -0.16 6.54
CA SER A 41 -8.03 -0.04 6.86
C SER A 41 -8.43 -0.79 8.13
N GLU A 42 -7.67 -1.80 8.51
CA GLU A 42 -7.91 -2.57 9.72
C GLU A 42 -7.14 -2.03 10.93
N SER A 43 -6.31 -1.02 10.72
CA SER A 43 -5.52 -0.40 11.77
C SER A 43 -6.28 0.77 12.40
N ARG A 44 -5.77 1.27 13.52
CA ARG A 44 -6.32 2.48 14.14
C ARG A 44 -6.06 3.74 13.31
N TYR A 45 -5.25 3.63 12.27
CA TYR A 45 -4.90 4.76 11.39
C TYR A 45 -5.77 4.85 10.14
N LYS A 46 -6.85 4.07 10.07
CA LYS A 46 -7.70 4.01 8.88
C LYS A 46 -8.25 5.38 8.45
N ASP A 47 -8.48 6.27 9.42
CA ASP A 47 -9.00 7.60 9.12
C ASP A 47 -7.90 8.66 9.01
N SER A 48 -6.64 8.25 9.14
CA SER A 48 -5.49 9.14 9.04
C SER A 48 -4.88 9.19 7.66
N PHE A 49 -5.26 8.27 6.77
CA PHE A 49 -4.71 8.21 5.43
C PHE A 49 -5.76 8.50 4.38
N ILE A 50 -5.41 9.42 3.49
CA ILE A 50 -6.25 9.80 2.35
C ILE A 50 -5.53 9.39 1.08
N VAL A 51 -6.18 8.59 0.25
CA VAL A 51 -5.63 8.18 -1.03
C VAL A 51 -5.87 9.30 -2.04
N LYS A 52 -4.99 9.40 -3.02
CA LYS A 52 -5.12 10.36 -4.10
C LYS A 52 -6.55 10.34 -4.66
N GLY A 53 -7.20 11.51 -4.68
CA GLY A 53 -8.61 11.63 -5.05
C GLY A 53 -9.50 11.96 -3.87
N GLY A 54 -8.96 12.08 -2.64
CA GLY A 54 -9.70 12.55 -1.48
C GLY A 54 -10.45 11.47 -0.70
N PHE A 55 -10.16 10.20 -0.96
CA PHE A 55 -10.85 9.10 -0.27
C PHE A 55 -10.08 8.62 0.94
N LEU A 56 -10.78 8.47 2.05
CA LEU A 56 -10.20 7.81 3.22
C LEU A 56 -10.04 6.32 2.92
N ILE A 57 -8.91 5.76 3.32
CA ILE A 57 -8.65 4.34 3.06
C ILE A 57 -9.72 3.45 3.66
N GLY A 58 -10.20 3.78 4.84
CA GLY A 58 -11.25 3.00 5.50
C GLY A 58 -12.57 2.96 4.75
N GLN A 59 -12.76 3.85 3.79
CA GLN A 59 -14.00 3.94 3.00
C GLN A 59 -13.85 3.36 1.59
N MET A 60 -12.66 2.90 1.25
CA MET A 60 -12.41 2.36 -0.08
C MET A 60 -12.93 0.94 -0.19
N ILE A 61 -13.77 0.73 -1.18
CA ILE A 61 -14.33 -0.58 -1.50
C ILE A 61 -14.14 -0.81 -2.99
N GLY A 62 -13.66 -1.99 -3.37
CA GLY A 62 -13.58 -2.36 -4.77
C GLY A 62 -12.42 -1.74 -5.53
N LEU A 63 -11.20 -1.92 -5.04
CA LEU A 63 -10.01 -1.47 -5.73
C LEU A 63 -9.72 -2.26 -7.00
N ASP A 64 -10.41 -3.36 -7.21
CA ASP A 64 -10.22 -4.25 -8.34
C ASP A 64 -10.46 -3.60 -9.70
N LYS A 65 -11.11 -2.44 -9.73
CA LYS A 65 -11.41 -1.73 -10.97
C LYS A 65 -10.31 -0.76 -11.38
N ARG A 66 -9.28 -0.60 -10.57
CA ARG A 66 -8.18 0.32 -10.88
C ARG A 66 -6.88 -0.44 -11.05
N THR A 67 -6.28 -0.29 -12.21
CA THR A 67 -4.93 -0.78 -12.43
C THR A 67 -3.97 0.28 -11.91
N THR A 68 -3.68 0.23 -10.62
CA THR A 68 -2.77 1.18 -9.99
C THR A 68 -1.52 0.44 -9.56
N MET A 69 -0.39 0.84 -10.10
CA MET A 69 0.89 0.29 -9.68
C MET A 69 1.56 1.16 -8.62
N ASP A 70 1.08 2.39 -8.48
CA ASP A 70 1.64 3.37 -7.57
C ASP A 70 0.63 3.75 -6.51
N LEU A 71 1.09 3.90 -5.29
CA LEU A 71 0.24 4.30 -4.19
C LEU A 71 0.72 5.64 -3.62
N ASP A 72 -0.13 6.65 -3.74
CA ASP A 72 0.11 7.96 -3.15
C ASP A 72 -0.90 8.19 -2.04
N VAL A 73 -0.44 8.48 -0.85
CA VAL A 73 -1.31 8.73 0.29
C VAL A 73 -0.92 10.01 1.00
N THR A 74 -1.89 10.60 1.66
CA THR A 74 -1.70 11.81 2.46
C THR A 74 -1.98 11.45 3.91
N LEU A 75 -1.07 11.84 4.81
CA LEU A 75 -1.22 11.60 6.23
C LEU A 75 -1.89 12.80 6.88
N LYS A 76 -2.95 12.53 7.61
CA LYS A 76 -3.79 13.53 8.25
C LYS A 76 -3.76 13.34 9.76
N GLY A 77 -3.62 14.45 10.48
CA GLY A 77 -3.70 14.42 11.94
C GLY A 77 -2.49 13.87 12.67
N GLN A 78 -1.41 13.61 11.95
CA GLN A 78 -0.16 13.12 12.52
C GLN A 78 1.00 13.94 11.98
N PRO A 79 2.07 14.10 12.77
CA PRO A 79 3.26 14.79 12.26
C PRO A 79 3.87 14.01 11.10
N LEU A 80 4.27 14.72 10.06
CA LEU A 80 4.93 14.08 8.91
C LEU A 80 6.45 14.11 9.12
N ASN A 81 6.95 13.08 9.76
CA ASN A 81 8.39 12.90 9.95
C ASN A 81 8.73 11.42 9.92
N GLU A 82 10.00 11.12 9.73
CA GLU A 82 10.46 9.76 9.56
C GLU A 82 10.08 8.86 10.74
N GLY A 83 10.29 9.34 11.95
CA GLY A 83 9.98 8.55 13.14
C GLY A 83 8.51 8.20 13.26
N THR A 84 7.64 9.17 12.99
CA THR A 84 6.19 8.96 13.05
C THR A 84 5.73 7.96 11.98
N ILE A 85 6.19 8.14 10.74
CA ILE A 85 5.81 7.26 9.65
C ILE A 85 6.30 5.84 9.90
N GLN A 86 7.53 5.70 10.34
CA GLN A 86 8.11 4.39 10.65
C GLN A 86 7.30 3.69 11.74
N SER A 87 6.95 4.40 12.79
CA SER A 87 6.17 3.86 13.90
C SER A 87 4.78 3.42 13.44
N ILE A 88 4.11 4.25 12.65
CA ILE A 88 2.78 3.96 12.13
C ILE A 88 2.80 2.70 11.25
N PHE A 89 3.70 2.64 10.29
CA PHE A 89 3.75 1.49 9.38
C PHE A 89 4.27 0.23 10.06
N LYS A 90 5.12 0.36 11.06
CA LYS A 90 5.55 -0.79 11.85
C LYS A 90 4.34 -1.44 12.53
N GLU A 91 3.46 -0.64 13.07
CA GLU A 91 2.24 -1.13 13.69
C GLU A 91 1.29 -1.74 12.65
N ILE A 92 1.15 -1.08 11.50
CA ILE A 92 0.27 -1.57 10.43
C ILE A 92 0.73 -2.94 9.93
N VAL A 93 2.01 -3.11 9.64
CA VAL A 93 2.51 -4.37 9.08
C VAL A 93 2.61 -5.49 10.11
N ASN A 94 2.58 -5.18 11.38
CA ASN A 94 2.60 -6.20 12.43
C ASN A 94 1.23 -6.83 12.69
N GLN A 95 0.19 -6.34 12.06
CA GLN A 95 -1.14 -6.92 12.20
C GLN A 95 -1.18 -8.31 11.59
N PRO A 96 -2.01 -9.22 12.16
CA PRO A 96 -2.17 -10.55 11.58
C PRO A 96 -2.65 -10.48 10.14
N SER A 97 -2.08 -11.29 9.28
CA SER A 97 -2.39 -11.30 7.86
C SER A 97 -2.45 -12.75 7.39
N GLU A 98 -3.49 -13.06 6.63
CA GLU A 98 -3.63 -14.37 5.98
C GLU A 98 -3.03 -14.27 4.58
N GLY A 99 -1.79 -14.65 4.41
CA GLY A 99 -1.12 -14.58 3.13
C GLY A 99 0.18 -13.84 3.25
N PHE A 100 0.35 -12.78 2.46
CA PHE A 100 1.60 -12.05 2.49
C PHE A 100 1.86 -11.36 3.82
N GLN A 101 3.10 -11.51 4.29
CA GLN A 101 3.61 -10.77 5.43
C GLN A 101 4.40 -9.60 4.90
N PHE A 102 4.26 -8.44 5.52
CA PHE A 102 4.95 -7.23 5.08
C PHE A 102 5.95 -6.76 6.12
N GLU A 103 7.05 -6.21 5.64
CA GLU A 103 8.11 -5.70 6.48
C GLU A 103 8.66 -4.43 5.86
N ILE A 104 8.97 -3.45 6.70
CA ILE A 104 9.56 -2.21 6.21
C ILE A 104 10.99 -2.48 5.78
N ASP A 105 11.30 -2.21 4.52
CA ASP A 105 12.64 -2.34 3.99
C ASP A 105 13.35 -0.99 4.04
N LYS A 106 12.70 0.05 3.53
CA LYS A 106 13.34 1.34 3.39
C LYS A 106 12.33 2.48 3.46
N LEU A 107 12.66 3.49 4.22
CA LEU A 107 11.88 4.73 4.29
C LEU A 107 12.82 5.88 3.96
N GLU A 108 12.51 6.62 2.90
CA GLU A 108 13.36 7.70 2.43
C GLU A 108 12.59 9.00 2.24
N PRO A 109 13.18 10.13 2.63
CA PRO A 109 12.55 11.41 2.34
C PRO A 109 12.62 11.69 0.83
N ILE A 110 11.55 12.26 0.31
CA ILE A 110 11.50 12.69 -1.08
C ILE A 110 12.09 14.09 -1.15
N ARG A 111 13.19 14.24 -1.86
CA ARG A 111 13.83 15.54 -2.06
C ARG A 111 13.31 16.15 -3.35
N GLN A 112 12.28 16.93 -3.23
CA GLN A 112 11.81 17.75 -4.34
C GLN A 112 11.82 19.19 -3.85
N ASP A 113 11.90 20.11 -4.79
CA ASP A 113 11.83 21.55 -4.49
C ASP A 113 10.47 21.94 -3.97
N ASP A 114 9.85 21.06 -3.24
CA ASP A 114 8.51 21.21 -2.75
C ASP A 114 8.56 21.53 -1.27
N GLU A 115 7.88 22.58 -0.87
CA GLU A 115 7.78 22.98 0.53
C GLU A 115 7.18 21.88 1.41
N TYR A 116 6.45 20.97 0.77
CA TYR A 116 5.73 19.91 1.47
C TYR A 116 6.40 18.57 1.25
N GLY A 117 7.68 18.48 1.52
CA GLY A 117 8.38 17.22 1.37
C GLY A 117 7.51 16.02 1.78
N GLY A 118 7.86 14.86 1.31
CA GLY A 118 7.15 13.65 1.63
C GLY A 118 8.14 12.52 1.82
N PHE A 119 7.62 11.31 1.95
CA PHE A 119 8.46 10.13 2.12
C PHE A 119 8.02 9.05 1.15
N SER A 120 8.97 8.26 0.70
CA SER A 120 8.66 7.03 -0.02
C SER A 120 8.99 5.84 0.87
N LEU A 121 8.16 4.82 0.78
CA LEU A 121 8.28 3.64 1.62
C LEU A 121 8.36 2.40 0.75
N LYS A 122 9.37 1.58 1.01
CA LYS A 122 9.51 0.29 0.36
C LYS A 122 9.21 -0.80 1.37
N LEU A 123 8.30 -1.69 1.02
CA LEU A 123 7.92 -2.82 1.85
C LEU A 123 8.32 -4.12 1.16
N ASN A 124 8.84 -5.05 1.94
CA ASN A 124 9.06 -6.40 1.46
C ASN A 124 7.85 -7.25 1.80
N ALA A 125 7.33 -7.95 0.81
CA ALA A 125 6.18 -8.83 0.96
C ALA A 125 6.65 -10.26 0.75
N THR A 126 6.37 -11.12 1.73
CA THR A 126 6.79 -12.51 1.67
C THR A 126 5.59 -13.43 1.91
N PHE A 127 5.55 -14.49 1.12
CA PHE A 127 4.54 -15.54 1.28
C PHE A 127 5.12 -16.83 0.71
N ASP A 128 5.21 -17.87 1.55
CA ASP A 128 5.79 -19.14 1.15
C ASP A 128 7.20 -18.89 0.58
N THR A 129 7.48 -19.24 -0.66
CA THR A 129 8.78 -18.99 -1.30
C THR A 129 8.82 -17.67 -2.05
N LEU A 130 7.71 -16.94 -2.09
CA LEU A 130 7.62 -15.67 -2.83
C LEU A 130 8.20 -14.52 -2.03
N ARG A 131 8.94 -13.66 -2.72
CA ARG A 131 9.47 -12.43 -2.16
C ARG A 131 9.22 -11.33 -3.17
N GLU A 132 8.42 -10.38 -2.79
CA GLU A 132 8.04 -9.27 -3.67
C GLU A 132 8.23 -7.95 -2.96
N VAL A 133 8.19 -6.88 -3.73
CA VAL A 133 8.39 -5.53 -3.21
C VAL A 133 7.17 -4.69 -3.54
N VAL A 134 6.74 -3.89 -2.57
CA VAL A 134 5.65 -2.94 -2.76
C VAL A 134 6.15 -1.56 -2.39
N PHE A 135 5.87 -0.58 -3.24
CA PHE A 135 6.23 0.80 -2.97
C PHE A 135 5.01 1.63 -2.64
N ILE A 136 5.15 2.47 -1.62
CA ILE A 136 4.26 3.60 -1.44
C ILE A 136 5.08 4.78 -1.95
N ASP A 137 4.74 5.26 -3.13
CA ASP A 137 5.56 6.24 -3.83
C ASP A 137 5.65 7.56 -3.12
N LYS A 138 4.57 7.96 -2.46
CA LYS A 138 4.56 9.21 -1.73
C LYS A 138 3.64 9.15 -0.53
N ILE A 139 4.18 9.50 0.63
CA ILE A 139 3.40 9.76 1.83
C ILE A 139 3.58 11.25 2.08
N GLY A 140 2.54 12.01 1.78
CA GLY A 140 2.59 13.44 1.88
C GLY A 140 1.81 13.97 3.08
N ARG A 141 1.85 15.28 3.27
CA ARG A 141 1.13 15.97 4.32
C ARG A 141 -0.18 16.51 3.79
N ALA A 142 -1.24 16.40 4.59
CA ALA A 142 -2.50 17.01 4.23
C ALA A 142 -2.36 18.53 4.22
N SER A 143 -2.72 19.15 3.10
CA SER A 143 -2.76 20.60 3.02
C SER A 143 -4.16 21.10 3.38
N CYS A 144 -4.27 22.40 3.65
CA CYS A 144 -5.57 23.00 3.93
C CYS A 144 -6.56 22.84 2.77
N ARG A 145 -6.04 22.62 1.56
CA ARG A 145 -6.87 22.44 0.37
C ARG A 145 -7.45 21.05 0.23
N GLU A 146 -6.94 20.10 0.99
CA GLU A 146 -7.34 18.70 0.92
C GLU A 146 -8.25 18.29 2.08
N ARG A 147 -8.92 19.25 2.67
CA ARG A 147 -9.91 18.95 3.70
C ARG A 147 -11.10 18.25 3.08
N VAL A 148 -11.34 17.09 3.57
CA VAL A 148 -12.51 16.31 3.18
C VAL A 148 -13.62 16.53 4.16
#